data_1f01abb00d8e51a506615a064a187746
#
_entry.id   1f01abb00d8e51a506615a064a187746
#
_cell.length_a   1.000
_cell.length_b   1.000
_cell.length_c   1.000
_cell.angle_alpha   90.00
_cell.angle_beta   90.00
_cell.angle_gamma   90.00
#
_symmetry.space_group_name_H-M   'P 1'
#
loop_
_entity.id
_entity.type
_entity.pdbx_description
1 polymer ?
#
loop_
_entity_poly.entity_id
_entity_poly.type
_entity_poly.pdbx_seq_one_letter_code
_entity_poly.pdbx_strand_id
1 'polypeptide(L)'
;MDSSPEVALRRTELEREAPIAARSTWIRTRFKGVEVVFLCGTIGAEFDAWQRRLSVTSAADALLSQQIGLDAVEKVMDELEDEVKMKVEGEGLKLRPRRSPGYGDLPIELSRTIISELDATRRIGVSITESDLLVPSKSVTAVCEIC
;
A
#
# COMPACT_ATOMS: atom_id res chain seq x y z
N MET A 1 7.62 -2.21 21.27
CA MET A 1 6.45 -3.11 21.11
C MET A 1 6.51 -4.25 22.10
N ASP A 2 5.38 -4.58 22.67
CA ASP A 2 5.29 -5.73 23.58
C ASP A 2 5.48 -7.03 22.80
N SER A 3 6.44 -7.85 23.24
CA SER A 3 6.76 -9.12 22.61
C SER A 3 6.36 -10.31 23.49
N SER A 4 5.41 -10.11 24.42
CA SER A 4 4.95 -11.20 25.28
C SER A 4 4.31 -12.32 24.46
N PRO A 5 4.37 -13.57 24.96
CA PRO A 5 3.71 -14.68 24.26
C PRO A 5 2.20 -14.48 24.09
N GLU A 6 1.57 -13.81 25.04
CA GLU A 6 0.13 -13.54 24.99
C GLU A 6 -0.22 -12.58 23.84
N VAL A 7 0.58 -11.53 23.67
CA VAL A 7 0.39 -10.56 22.57
C VAL A 7 0.65 -11.24 21.24
N ALA A 8 1.70 -12.04 21.14
CA ALA A 8 2.03 -12.77 19.90
C ALA A 8 0.91 -13.74 19.52
N LEU A 9 0.31 -14.44 20.50
CA LEU A 9 -0.79 -15.35 20.24
C LEU A 9 -2.02 -14.59 19.77
N ARG A 10 -2.35 -13.47 20.42
CA ARG A 10 -3.50 -12.66 20.03
C ARG A 10 -3.32 -12.09 18.62
N ARG A 11 -2.10 -11.65 18.28
CA ARG A 11 -1.81 -11.17 16.93
C ARG A 11 -2.06 -12.28 15.90
N THR A 12 -1.61 -13.51 16.18
CA THR A 12 -1.81 -14.64 15.28
C THR A 12 -3.30 -14.93 15.07
N GLU A 13 -4.09 -14.86 16.14
CA GLU A 13 -5.55 -15.05 16.03
C GLU A 13 -6.18 -13.98 15.15
N LEU A 14 -5.80 -12.71 15.35
CA LEU A 14 -6.33 -11.59 14.58
C LEU A 14 -5.92 -11.69 13.11
N GLU A 15 -4.70 -12.13 12.82
CA GLU A 15 -4.24 -12.33 11.44
C GLU A 15 -5.13 -13.33 10.68
N ARG A 16 -5.62 -14.37 11.36
CA ARG A 16 -6.52 -15.33 10.74
C ARG A 16 -7.90 -14.75 10.46
N GLU A 17 -8.35 -13.82 11.29
CA GLU A 17 -9.65 -13.18 11.15
C GLU A 17 -9.65 -12.03 10.17
N ALA A 18 -8.50 -11.41 9.93
CA ALA A 18 -8.38 -10.18 9.16
C ALA A 18 -8.86 -10.36 7.72
N PRO A 19 -9.83 -9.54 7.27
CA PRO A 19 -10.34 -9.63 5.90
C PRO A 19 -9.42 -8.86 4.95
N ILE A 20 -8.44 -9.54 4.39
CA ILE A 20 -7.47 -8.94 3.48
C ILE A 20 -7.83 -9.29 2.04
N ALA A 21 -8.12 -8.26 1.24
CA ALA A 21 -8.39 -8.38 -0.17
C ALA A 21 -7.31 -7.60 -0.94
N ALA A 22 -6.17 -8.25 -1.15
CA ALA A 22 -5.01 -7.61 -1.79
C ALA A 22 -5.28 -7.35 -3.27
N ARG A 23 -5.04 -6.11 -3.70
CA ARG A 23 -5.11 -5.70 -5.10
C ARG A 23 -3.98 -4.74 -5.37
N SER A 24 -3.48 -4.77 -6.60
CA SER A 24 -2.42 -3.85 -7.00
C SER A 24 -2.50 -3.57 -8.49
N THR A 25 -1.90 -2.44 -8.89
CA THR A 25 -1.79 -2.08 -10.30
C THR A 25 -0.56 -1.19 -10.50
N TRP A 26 -0.05 -1.17 -11.72
CA TRP A 26 1.10 -0.35 -12.05
C TRP A 26 1.03 0.09 -13.51
N ILE A 27 1.70 1.21 -13.80
CA ILE A 27 1.83 1.70 -15.17
C ILE A 27 3.23 2.28 -15.37
N ARG A 28 3.79 2.05 -16.54
CA ARG A 28 5.06 2.64 -16.94
C ARG A 28 4.76 3.91 -17.72
N THR A 29 5.35 5.02 -17.32
CA THR A 29 5.06 6.32 -17.88
C THR A 29 6.27 7.25 -17.76
N ARG A 30 6.09 8.51 -18.14
CA ARG A 30 7.09 9.54 -17.93
C ARG A 30 6.55 10.59 -16.99
N PHE A 31 7.39 11.03 -16.07
CA PHE A 31 7.07 12.08 -15.13
C PHE A 31 8.24 13.04 -15.04
N LYS A 32 7.99 14.32 -15.38
CA LYS A 32 9.02 15.37 -15.40
C LYS A 32 10.26 14.95 -16.19
N GLY A 33 10.04 14.33 -17.33
CA GLY A 33 11.12 13.95 -18.24
C GLY A 33 11.85 12.65 -17.86
N VAL A 34 11.46 12.00 -16.77
CA VAL A 34 12.07 10.76 -16.30
C VAL A 34 11.13 9.61 -16.54
N GLU A 35 11.66 8.48 -17.01
CA GLU A 35 10.88 7.26 -17.17
C GLU A 35 10.67 6.64 -15.79
N VAL A 36 9.42 6.39 -15.45
CA VAL A 36 9.05 5.89 -14.12
C VAL A 36 7.98 4.82 -14.23
N VAL A 37 7.80 4.11 -13.12
CA VAL A 37 6.64 3.23 -12.90
C VAL A 37 5.86 3.80 -11.73
N PHE A 38 4.57 4.02 -11.92
CA PHE A 38 3.66 4.34 -10.84
C PHE A 38 3.02 3.05 -10.33
N LEU A 39 2.93 2.91 -9.01
CA LEU A 39 2.41 1.71 -8.35
C LEU A 39 1.34 2.09 -7.34
N CYS A 40 0.34 1.24 -7.19
CA CYS A 40 -0.65 1.37 -6.14
C CYS A 40 -1.08 -0.01 -5.67
N GLY A 41 -1.15 -0.17 -4.36
CA GLY A 41 -1.63 -1.41 -3.74
C GLY A 41 -2.57 -1.11 -2.60
N THR A 42 -3.42 -2.08 -2.28
CA THR A 42 -4.41 -1.96 -1.20
C THR A 42 -4.72 -3.34 -0.64
N ILE A 43 -5.25 -3.37 0.58
CA ILE A 43 -5.77 -4.60 1.16
C ILE A 43 -7.30 -4.58 1.31
N GLY A 44 -7.96 -3.56 0.77
CA GLY A 44 -9.40 -3.51 0.66
C GLY A 44 -10.13 -2.82 1.79
N ALA A 45 -11.39 -2.46 1.55
CA ALA A 45 -12.21 -1.68 2.47
C ALA A 45 -12.76 -2.52 3.64
N GLU A 46 -12.89 -3.83 3.48
CA GLU A 46 -13.39 -4.68 4.55
C GLU A 46 -12.46 -4.69 5.76
N PHE A 47 -11.16 -4.52 5.51
CA PHE A 47 -10.19 -4.40 6.60
C PHE A 47 -10.48 -3.17 7.47
N ASP A 48 -10.81 -2.04 6.85
CA ASP A 48 -11.14 -0.82 7.59
C ASP A 48 -12.37 -1.03 8.49
N ALA A 49 -13.40 -1.69 7.97
CA ALA A 49 -14.62 -1.98 8.72
C ALA A 49 -14.33 -2.91 9.90
N TRP A 50 -13.52 -3.94 9.67
CA TRP A 50 -13.12 -4.89 10.71
C TRP A 50 -12.32 -4.17 11.81
N GLN A 51 -11.38 -3.31 11.43
CA GLN A 51 -10.57 -2.55 12.38
C GLN A 51 -11.45 -1.63 13.24
N ARG A 52 -12.45 -0.98 12.63
CA ARG A 52 -13.39 -0.15 13.39
C ARG A 52 -14.17 -0.96 14.40
N ARG A 53 -14.61 -2.17 14.05
CA ARG A 53 -15.31 -3.04 15.00
C ARG A 53 -14.42 -3.43 16.17
N LEU A 54 -13.16 -3.74 15.92
CA LEU A 54 -12.22 -4.05 16.99
C LEU A 54 -12.02 -2.85 17.94
N SER A 55 -11.95 -1.65 17.39
CA SER A 55 -11.70 -0.45 18.19
C SER A 55 -12.82 -0.15 19.20
N VAL A 56 -14.02 -0.66 18.95
CA VAL A 56 -15.16 -0.49 19.86
C VAL A 56 -15.02 -1.40 21.08
N THR A 57 -14.43 -2.58 20.91
CA THR A 57 -14.39 -3.60 21.96
C THR A 57 -13.04 -3.72 22.64
N SER A 58 -11.95 -3.37 21.99
CA SER A 58 -10.61 -3.54 22.56
C SER A 58 -9.59 -2.62 21.89
N ALA A 59 -9.07 -1.67 22.67
CA ALA A 59 -8.02 -0.77 22.21
C ALA A 59 -6.75 -1.55 21.86
N ALA A 60 -6.43 -2.60 22.61
CA ALA A 60 -5.26 -3.44 22.34
C ALA A 60 -5.38 -4.15 21.00
N ASP A 61 -6.55 -4.73 20.71
CA ASP A 61 -6.80 -5.40 19.44
C ASP A 61 -6.76 -4.41 18.28
N ALA A 62 -7.29 -3.20 18.46
CA ALA A 62 -7.23 -2.17 17.45
C ALA A 62 -5.79 -1.80 17.11
N LEU A 63 -4.94 -1.70 18.12
CA LEU A 63 -3.52 -1.41 17.92
C LEU A 63 -2.82 -2.53 17.15
N LEU A 64 -3.08 -3.78 17.51
CA LEU A 64 -2.52 -4.94 16.79
C LEU A 64 -3.02 -4.97 15.35
N SER A 65 -4.30 -4.66 15.12
CA SER A 65 -4.86 -4.63 13.76
C SER A 65 -4.19 -3.58 12.89
N GLN A 66 -3.79 -2.45 13.48
CA GLN A 66 -3.07 -1.42 12.73
C GLN A 66 -1.75 -1.95 12.18
N GLN A 67 -1.00 -2.69 13.00
CA GLN A 67 0.26 -3.30 12.59
C GLN A 67 0.05 -4.39 11.54
N ILE A 68 -0.97 -5.22 11.73
CA ILE A 68 -1.31 -6.27 10.76
C ILE A 68 -1.60 -5.66 9.39
N GLY A 69 -2.38 -4.58 9.36
CA GLY A 69 -2.73 -3.91 8.12
C GLY A 69 -1.53 -3.28 7.43
N LEU A 70 -0.65 -2.64 8.19
CA LEU A 70 0.56 -2.02 7.64
C LEU A 70 1.48 -3.08 7.04
N ASP A 71 1.70 -4.18 7.76
CA ASP A 71 2.54 -5.27 7.26
C ASP A 71 1.93 -5.90 6.00
N ALA A 72 0.61 -6.06 5.99
CA ALA A 72 -0.08 -6.68 4.85
C ALA A 72 0.04 -5.81 3.60
N VAL A 73 -0.16 -4.50 3.69
CA VAL A 73 -0.08 -3.63 2.52
C VAL A 73 1.37 -3.47 2.05
N GLU A 74 2.34 -3.50 2.98
CA GLU A 74 3.75 -3.48 2.60
C GLU A 74 4.12 -4.74 1.81
N LYS A 75 3.58 -5.89 2.21
CA LYS A 75 3.80 -7.13 1.47
C LYS A 75 3.23 -7.04 0.06
N VAL A 76 2.05 -6.46 -0.10
CA VAL A 76 1.45 -6.23 -1.42
C VAL A 76 2.39 -5.37 -2.29
N MET A 77 2.94 -4.31 -1.71
CA MET A 77 3.83 -3.42 -2.44
C MET A 77 5.17 -4.08 -2.76
N ASP A 78 5.70 -4.89 -1.84
CA ASP A 78 6.95 -5.63 -2.11
C ASP A 78 6.78 -6.60 -3.27
N GLU A 79 5.68 -7.34 -3.29
CA GLU A 79 5.39 -8.29 -4.38
C GLU A 79 5.19 -7.58 -5.71
N LEU A 80 4.51 -6.42 -5.70
CA LEU A 80 4.30 -5.62 -6.88
C LEU A 80 5.62 -5.05 -7.42
N GLU A 81 6.46 -4.54 -6.54
CA GLU A 81 7.77 -4.01 -6.92
C GLU A 81 8.64 -5.09 -7.53
N ASP A 82 8.62 -6.30 -6.96
CA ASP A 82 9.37 -7.44 -7.49
C ASP A 82 8.89 -7.83 -8.89
N GLU A 83 7.58 -7.83 -9.11
CA GLU A 83 7.00 -8.13 -10.42
C GLU A 83 7.48 -7.12 -11.48
N VAL A 84 7.42 -5.84 -11.17
CA VAL A 84 7.85 -4.77 -12.07
C VAL A 84 9.36 -4.84 -12.31
N LYS A 85 10.11 -5.12 -11.25
CA LYS A 85 11.57 -5.23 -11.33
C LYS A 85 11.99 -6.35 -12.30
N MET A 86 11.36 -7.49 -12.21
CA MET A 86 11.65 -8.61 -13.11
C MET A 86 11.39 -8.23 -14.57
N LYS A 87 10.31 -7.51 -14.83
CA LYS A 87 9.98 -7.07 -16.19
C LYS A 87 10.98 -6.06 -16.71
N VAL A 88 11.30 -5.04 -15.93
CA VAL A 88 12.21 -3.97 -16.33
C VAL A 88 13.64 -4.51 -16.53
N GLU A 89 14.10 -5.35 -15.60
CA GLU A 89 15.44 -5.93 -15.69
C GLU A 89 15.56 -6.95 -16.83
N GLY A 90 14.46 -7.60 -17.20
CA GLY A 90 14.41 -8.46 -18.36
C GLY A 90 14.65 -7.69 -19.67
N GLU A 91 14.45 -6.38 -19.67
CA GLU A 91 14.73 -5.50 -20.81
C GLU A 91 16.14 -4.89 -20.77
N GLY A 92 16.95 -5.29 -19.79
CA GLY A 92 18.31 -4.76 -19.64
C GLY A 92 18.37 -3.42 -18.91
N LEU A 93 17.28 -2.99 -18.29
CA LEU A 93 17.19 -1.75 -17.53
C LEU A 93 17.20 -2.04 -16.05
N LYS A 94 17.30 -1.00 -15.23
CA LYS A 94 17.24 -1.12 -13.77
C LYS A 94 16.06 -0.37 -13.22
N LEU A 95 15.41 -0.96 -12.22
CA LEU A 95 14.35 -0.31 -11.46
C LEU A 95 14.95 0.14 -10.13
N ARG A 96 14.84 1.45 -9.83
CA ARG A 96 15.26 1.95 -8.53
C ARG A 96 14.22 1.62 -7.48
N PRO A 97 14.60 1.56 -6.20
CA PRO A 97 13.65 1.28 -5.11
C PRO A 97 12.48 2.25 -5.10
N ARG A 98 11.32 1.76 -4.71
CA ARG A 98 10.11 2.58 -4.65
C ARG A 98 10.22 3.69 -3.63
N ARG A 99 9.61 4.82 -3.96
CA ARG A 99 9.51 5.98 -3.08
C ARG A 99 8.04 6.38 -3.01
N SER A 100 7.56 6.70 -1.82
CA SER A 100 6.17 7.10 -1.62
C SER A 100 6.03 8.61 -1.53
N PRO A 101 4.94 9.18 -2.10
CA PRO A 101 4.66 10.60 -1.93
C PRO A 101 4.56 10.98 -0.46
N GLY A 102 5.05 12.18 -0.12
CA GLY A 102 5.08 12.65 1.25
C GLY A 102 6.38 12.35 1.98
N TYR A 103 7.28 11.58 1.36
CA TYR A 103 8.59 11.27 1.93
C TYR A 103 9.69 11.89 1.10
N GLY A 104 10.72 12.38 1.77
CA GLY A 104 11.84 13.03 1.10
C GLY A 104 11.40 14.27 0.34
N ASP A 105 11.83 14.39 -0.92
CA ASP A 105 11.51 15.52 -1.80
C ASP A 105 10.22 15.31 -2.62
N LEU A 106 9.50 14.20 -2.43
CA LEU A 106 8.29 13.94 -3.17
C LEU A 106 7.09 14.57 -2.48
N PRO A 107 6.34 15.46 -3.16
CA PRO A 107 5.16 16.06 -2.54
C PRO A 107 4.05 15.04 -2.36
N ILE A 108 3.27 15.18 -1.29
CA ILE A 108 2.16 14.27 -1.02
C ILE A 108 1.11 14.33 -2.13
N GLU A 109 1.00 15.47 -2.80
CA GLU A 109 0.05 15.67 -3.91
C GLU A 109 0.34 14.75 -5.11
N LEU A 110 1.54 14.18 -5.19
CA LEU A 110 1.88 13.22 -6.24
C LEU A 110 0.97 11.98 -6.18
N SER A 111 0.45 11.63 -5.00
CA SER A 111 -0.50 10.52 -4.88
C SER A 111 -1.71 10.72 -5.79
N ARG A 112 -2.20 11.95 -5.91
CA ARG A 112 -3.35 12.25 -6.76
C ARG A 112 -3.04 11.99 -8.23
N THR A 113 -1.84 12.38 -8.67
CA THR A 113 -1.37 12.09 -10.02
C THR A 113 -1.29 10.59 -10.25
N ILE A 114 -0.72 9.86 -9.30
CA ILE A 114 -0.58 8.40 -9.41
C ILE A 114 -1.95 7.72 -9.51
N ILE A 115 -2.88 8.07 -8.63
CA ILE A 115 -4.24 7.51 -8.65
C ILE A 115 -4.91 7.76 -10.00
N SER A 116 -4.78 8.99 -10.53
CA SER A 116 -5.37 9.36 -11.80
C SER A 116 -4.75 8.62 -12.98
N GLU A 117 -3.41 8.60 -13.06
CA GLU A 117 -2.70 7.93 -14.15
C GLU A 117 -2.95 6.43 -14.18
N LEU A 118 -3.06 5.81 -13.00
CA LEU A 118 -3.34 4.38 -12.88
C LEU A 118 -4.81 4.05 -13.10
N ASP A 119 -5.71 5.03 -13.04
CA ASP A 119 -7.15 4.79 -12.99
C ASP A 119 -7.46 3.83 -11.82
N ALA A 120 -6.81 4.09 -10.69
CA ALA A 120 -6.80 3.17 -9.55
C ALA A 120 -8.18 2.95 -8.95
N THR A 121 -9.04 3.96 -8.99
CA THR A 121 -10.40 3.85 -8.46
C THR A 121 -11.18 2.78 -9.20
N ARG A 122 -11.12 2.79 -10.54
CA ARG A 122 -11.80 1.81 -11.37
C ARG A 122 -11.11 0.44 -11.31
N ARG A 123 -9.78 0.43 -11.33
CA ARG A 123 -9.01 -0.83 -11.43
C ARG A 123 -8.96 -1.61 -10.13
N ILE A 124 -8.71 -0.94 -9.00
CA ILE A 124 -8.50 -1.63 -7.72
C ILE A 124 -9.28 -1.02 -6.56
N GLY A 125 -10.20 -0.08 -6.84
CA GLY A 125 -11.06 0.47 -5.79
C GLY A 125 -10.38 1.45 -4.84
N VAL A 126 -9.25 2.06 -5.25
CA VAL A 126 -8.54 3.04 -4.42
C VAL A 126 -8.86 4.44 -4.91
N SER A 127 -9.35 5.28 -4.02
CA SER A 127 -9.60 6.69 -4.30
C SER A 127 -8.79 7.57 -3.36
N ILE A 128 -8.81 8.88 -3.62
CA ILE A 128 -8.12 9.85 -2.79
C ILE A 128 -9.08 10.96 -2.42
N THR A 129 -9.06 11.37 -1.14
CA THR A 129 -9.92 12.43 -0.63
C THR A 129 -9.37 13.81 -0.99
N GLU A 130 -10.16 14.85 -0.74
CA GLU A 130 -9.71 16.23 -0.93
C GLU A 130 -8.51 16.57 -0.04
N SER A 131 -8.37 15.85 1.09
CA SER A 131 -7.26 16.03 2.03
C SER A 131 -6.04 15.16 1.68
N ASP A 132 -6.01 14.56 0.48
CA ASP A 132 -4.92 13.69 0.02
C ASP A 132 -4.76 12.40 0.84
N LEU A 133 -5.86 11.90 1.42
CA LEU A 133 -5.86 10.61 2.11
C LEU A 133 -6.37 9.52 1.18
N LEU A 134 -5.73 8.36 1.19
CA LEU A 134 -6.15 7.22 0.38
C LEU A 134 -7.28 6.45 1.07
N VAL A 135 -8.21 5.95 0.26
CA VAL A 135 -9.34 5.13 0.70
C VAL A 135 -9.41 3.92 -0.21
N PRO A 136 -9.36 2.68 0.31
CA PRO A 136 -9.29 2.26 1.72
C PRO A 136 -8.02 2.74 2.42
N SER A 137 -8.02 2.80 3.75
CA SER A 137 -6.93 3.41 4.51
C SER A 137 -5.59 2.67 4.36
N LYS A 138 -5.63 1.36 4.23
CA LYS A 138 -4.43 0.55 4.01
C LYS A 138 -4.16 0.41 2.52
N SER A 139 -3.84 1.53 1.91
CA SER A 139 -3.49 1.65 0.50
C SER A 139 -2.21 2.48 0.39
N VAL A 140 -1.39 2.18 -0.61
CA VAL A 140 -0.10 2.85 -0.80
C VAL A 140 0.09 3.18 -2.27
N THR A 141 0.54 4.40 -2.54
CA THR A 141 1.03 4.80 -3.86
C THR A 141 2.54 4.91 -3.82
N ALA A 142 3.19 4.65 -4.92
CA ALA A 142 4.64 4.75 -4.99
C ALA A 142 5.11 5.02 -6.42
N VAL A 143 6.35 5.46 -6.54
CA VAL A 143 7.01 5.67 -7.82
C VAL A 143 8.39 5.03 -7.78
N CYS A 144 8.74 4.36 -8.89
CA CYS A 144 10.08 3.82 -9.10
C CYS A 144 10.66 4.42 -10.37
N GLU A 145 11.88 4.93 -10.30
CA GLU A 145 12.58 5.42 -11.48
C GLU A 145 13.19 4.25 -12.25
N ILE A 146 13.22 4.39 -13.57
CA ILE A 146 13.87 3.41 -14.47
C ILE A 146 15.14 4.04 -15.02
N CYS A 147 16.25 3.32 -15.00
CA CYS A 147 17.51 3.79 -15.55
C CYS A 147 18.30 2.71 -16.28
#